data_210dc379d27e4d8a0080b9def35f1c08
#
_entry.id   210dc379d27e4d8a0080b9def35f1c08
#
_cell.length_a   1.000
_cell.length_b   1.000
_cell.length_c   1.000
_cell.angle_alpha   90.00
_cell.angle_beta   90.00
_cell.angle_gamma   90.00
#
_symmetry.space_group_name_H-M   'P 1'
#
loop_
_entity.id
_entity.type
_entity.pdbx_description
1 polymer ?
#
loop_
_entity_poly.entity_id
_entity_poly.type
_entity_poly.pdbx_seq_one_letter_code
_entity_poly.pdbx_strand_id
1 'polypeptide(L)'
;QGGVNVSGGQKQRLCIARTLLKHPKVLIFDDSTSAVDTATEGKIRHALAALTDVTKLIIAQRITSVMDADMIVILDDGKVHAVGTHKELLANDTIYQEIYASQMKGDDADGKGIQR
;
A
#
# COMPACT_ATOMS: atom_id res chain seq x y z
N GLN A 1 5.76 24.06 -19.85
CA GLN A 1 6.14 23.82 -18.48
C GLN A 1 5.11 24.24 -17.45
N GLY A 2 3.89 24.54 -17.90
CA GLY A 2 2.78 24.74 -16.99
C GLY A 2 2.49 23.45 -16.21
N GLY A 3 2.33 23.52 -14.91
CA GLY A 3 2.08 22.37 -14.08
C GLY A 3 3.29 21.83 -13.33
N VAL A 4 4.39 22.54 -13.36
CA VAL A 4 5.64 22.14 -12.71
C VAL A 4 5.50 22.07 -11.18
N ASN A 5 4.50 22.70 -10.60
CA ASN A 5 4.34 22.84 -9.15
C ASN A 5 3.45 21.77 -8.51
N VAL A 6 3.20 20.67 -9.22
CA VAL A 6 2.41 19.56 -8.69
C VAL A 6 3.30 18.65 -7.85
N SER A 7 2.93 18.40 -6.60
CA SER A 7 3.66 17.50 -5.71
C SER A 7 3.61 16.05 -6.21
N GLY A 8 4.53 15.20 -5.74
CA GLY A 8 4.52 13.76 -6.05
C GLY A 8 3.21 13.08 -5.72
N GLY A 9 2.61 13.41 -4.57
CA GLY A 9 1.31 12.88 -4.16
C GLY A 9 0.17 13.35 -5.05
N GLN A 10 0.19 14.60 -5.49
CA GLN A 10 -0.80 15.13 -6.42
C GLN A 10 -0.68 14.47 -7.79
N LYS A 11 0.53 14.28 -8.30
CA LYS A 11 0.76 13.56 -9.57
C LYS A 11 0.22 12.14 -9.50
N GLN A 12 0.44 11.45 -8.40
CA GLN A 12 -0.03 10.09 -8.19
C GLN A 12 -1.57 10.04 -8.16
N ARG A 13 -2.22 10.98 -7.49
CA ARG A 13 -3.69 11.07 -7.47
C ARG A 13 -4.26 11.35 -8.86
N LEU A 14 -3.60 12.18 -9.65
CA LEU A 14 -3.99 12.44 -11.03
C LEU A 14 -3.86 11.19 -11.90
N CYS A 15 -2.80 10.43 -11.75
CA CYS A 15 -2.62 9.17 -12.46
C CYS A 15 -3.71 8.15 -12.10
N ILE A 16 -4.07 8.05 -10.84
CA ILE A 16 -5.16 7.18 -10.38
C ILE A 16 -6.48 7.64 -10.98
N ALA A 17 -6.79 8.93 -10.93
CA ALA A 17 -8.03 9.47 -11.51
C ALA A 17 -8.13 9.18 -13.02
N ARG A 18 -7.04 9.36 -13.77
CA ARG A 18 -7.01 9.03 -15.20
C ARG A 18 -7.29 7.56 -15.46
N THR A 19 -6.72 6.69 -14.66
CA THR A 19 -6.93 5.25 -14.78
C THR A 19 -8.38 4.88 -14.49
N LEU A 20 -8.96 5.46 -13.45
CA LEU A 20 -10.35 5.21 -13.06
C LEU A 20 -11.36 5.68 -14.12
N LEU A 21 -11.06 6.75 -14.83
CA LEU A 21 -11.92 7.24 -15.93
C LEU A 21 -12.06 6.21 -17.06
N LYS A 22 -11.13 5.28 -17.18
CA LYS A 22 -11.21 4.19 -18.16
C LYS A 22 -12.12 3.05 -17.74
N HIS A 23 -12.68 3.08 -16.54
CA HIS A 23 -13.50 2.02 -15.95
C HIS A 23 -12.83 0.64 -16.04
N PRO A 24 -11.63 0.47 -15.47
CA PRO A 24 -10.90 -0.79 -15.58
C PRO A 24 -11.58 -1.91 -14.78
N LYS A 25 -11.47 -3.13 -15.29
CA LYS A 25 -11.89 -4.33 -14.53
C LYS A 25 -10.79 -4.80 -13.58
N VAL A 26 -9.55 -4.55 -13.92
CA VAL A 26 -8.36 -4.87 -13.12
C VAL A 26 -7.54 -3.61 -12.96
N LEU A 27 -7.23 -3.25 -11.73
CA LEU A 27 -6.41 -2.10 -11.39
C LEU A 27 -5.13 -2.60 -10.75
N ILE A 28 -3.98 -2.27 -11.35
CA ILE A 28 -2.67 -2.59 -10.79
C ILE A 28 -2.09 -1.31 -10.19
N PHE A 29 -1.85 -1.34 -8.90
CA PHE A 29 -1.28 -0.23 -8.15
C PHE A 29 0.11 -0.61 -7.67
N ASP A 30 1.14 -0.07 -8.31
CA ASP A 30 2.54 -0.33 -7.95
C ASP A 30 3.05 0.82 -7.08
N ASP A 31 3.21 0.52 -5.80
CA ASP A 31 3.65 1.46 -4.77
C ASP A 31 5.16 1.37 -4.50
N SER A 32 5.89 0.54 -5.25
CA SER A 32 7.29 0.23 -4.96
C SER A 32 8.23 1.46 -5.04
N THR A 33 7.86 2.48 -5.80
CA THR A 33 8.65 3.69 -5.99
C THR A 33 8.00 4.94 -5.41
N SER A 34 6.90 4.77 -4.66
CA SER A 34 6.12 5.89 -4.14
C SER A 34 6.85 6.63 -3.02
N ALA A 35 6.95 7.95 -3.16
CA ALA A 35 7.44 8.86 -2.13
C ALA A 35 6.28 9.64 -1.48
N VAL A 36 5.09 9.05 -1.45
CA VAL A 36 3.89 9.69 -0.92
C VAL A 36 3.88 9.63 0.60
N ASP A 37 3.49 10.71 1.23
CA ASP A 37 3.35 10.77 2.69
C ASP A 37 2.22 9.86 3.19
N THR A 38 2.28 9.51 4.47
CA THR A 38 1.37 8.56 5.11
C THR A 38 -0.10 9.00 5.03
N ALA A 39 -0.36 10.30 5.18
CA ALA A 39 -1.72 10.83 5.11
C ALA A 39 -2.32 10.70 3.70
N THR A 40 -1.54 11.00 2.66
CA THR A 40 -1.97 10.86 1.27
C THR A 40 -2.16 9.39 0.90
N GLU A 41 -1.26 8.51 1.34
CA GLU A 41 -1.37 7.07 1.15
C GLU A 41 -2.66 6.53 1.76
N GLY A 42 -3.01 6.96 2.97
CA GLY A 42 -4.25 6.58 3.63
C GLY A 42 -5.49 7.00 2.84
N LYS A 43 -5.50 8.20 2.28
CA LYS A 43 -6.60 8.68 1.43
C LYS A 43 -6.75 7.87 0.15
N ILE A 44 -5.64 7.56 -0.50
CA ILE A 44 -5.62 6.74 -1.71
C ILE A 44 -6.15 5.34 -1.40
N ARG A 45 -5.67 4.73 -0.33
CA ARG A 45 -6.12 3.41 0.11
C ARG A 45 -7.62 3.39 0.40
N HIS A 46 -8.13 4.40 1.08
CA HIS A 46 -9.56 4.53 1.36
C HIS A 46 -10.38 4.66 0.07
N ALA A 47 -9.94 5.48 -0.86
CA ALA A 47 -10.60 5.65 -2.16
C ALA A 47 -10.61 4.33 -2.96
N LEU A 48 -9.49 3.59 -2.96
CA LEU A 48 -9.41 2.30 -3.64
C LEU A 48 -10.32 1.25 -3.00
N ALA A 49 -10.44 1.26 -1.68
CA ALA A 49 -11.32 0.34 -0.96
C ALA A 49 -12.80 0.54 -1.30
N ALA A 50 -13.21 1.75 -1.67
CA ALA A 50 -14.57 2.05 -2.09
C ALA A 50 -14.94 1.46 -3.46
N LEU A 51 -13.96 1.05 -4.26
CA LEU A 51 -14.17 0.44 -5.56
C LEU A 51 -14.45 -1.06 -5.39
N THR A 52 -15.71 -1.46 -5.49
CA THR A 52 -16.13 -2.84 -5.23
C THR A 52 -16.14 -3.73 -6.46
N ASP A 53 -16.27 -3.15 -7.67
CA ASP A 53 -16.39 -3.91 -8.92
C ASP A 53 -15.07 -4.06 -9.67
N VAL A 54 -13.97 -3.75 -9.03
CA VAL A 54 -12.64 -3.76 -9.64
C VAL A 54 -11.74 -4.73 -8.90
N THR A 55 -11.08 -5.62 -9.64
CA THR A 55 -10.01 -6.45 -9.06
C THR A 55 -8.77 -5.59 -8.90
N LYS A 56 -8.28 -5.49 -7.67
CA LYS A 56 -7.12 -4.66 -7.34
C LYS A 56 -5.91 -5.52 -7.05
N LEU A 57 -4.82 -5.25 -7.75
CA LEU A 57 -3.51 -5.85 -7.48
C LEU A 57 -2.60 -4.75 -6.92
N ILE A 58 -2.28 -4.83 -5.64
CA ILE A 58 -1.46 -3.83 -4.97
C ILE A 58 -0.08 -4.41 -4.72
N ILE A 59 0.94 -3.73 -5.24
CA ILE A 59 2.34 -4.10 -5.03
C ILE A 59 2.92 -3.08 -4.06
N ALA A 60 3.27 -3.53 -2.86
CA ALA A 60 3.72 -2.63 -1.80
C ALA A 60 4.78 -3.29 -0.92
N GLN A 61 5.63 -2.46 -0.32
CA GLN A 61 6.61 -2.88 0.67
C GLN A 61 6.10 -2.71 2.08
N ARG A 62 5.12 -1.81 2.28
CA ARG A 62 4.53 -1.57 3.61
C ARG A 62 3.33 -2.47 3.83
N ILE A 63 3.31 -3.11 4.98
CA ILE A 63 2.18 -3.96 5.37
C ILE A 63 0.89 -3.15 5.50
N THR A 64 0.96 -1.92 5.97
CA THR A 64 -0.22 -1.04 6.10
C THR A 64 -0.95 -0.81 4.77
N SER A 65 -0.25 -0.91 3.66
CA SER A 65 -0.85 -0.75 2.32
C SER A 65 -1.64 -1.98 1.87
N VAL A 66 -1.38 -3.15 2.43
CA VAL A 66 -1.95 -4.42 1.97
C VAL A 66 -2.74 -5.16 3.04
N MET A 67 -2.74 -4.71 4.29
CA MET A 67 -3.35 -5.44 5.40
C MET A 67 -4.88 -5.64 5.25
N ASP A 68 -5.55 -4.80 4.49
CA ASP A 68 -6.98 -4.91 4.23
C ASP A 68 -7.32 -5.73 2.97
N ALA A 69 -6.33 -6.25 2.28
CA ALA A 69 -6.54 -7.05 1.08
C ALA A 69 -7.19 -8.41 1.42
N ASP A 70 -7.99 -8.91 0.47
CA ASP A 70 -8.63 -10.21 0.60
C ASP A 70 -7.62 -11.35 0.56
N MET A 71 -6.50 -11.14 -0.13
CA MET A 71 -5.42 -12.10 -0.24
C MET A 71 -4.08 -11.37 -0.35
N ILE A 72 -3.14 -11.76 0.48
CA ILE A 72 -1.77 -11.24 0.46
C ILE A 72 -0.85 -12.36 -0.01
N VAL A 73 0.01 -12.03 -0.97
CA VAL A 73 1.04 -12.95 -1.47
C VAL A 73 2.41 -12.40 -1.05
N ILE A 74 3.18 -13.21 -0.34
CA ILE A 74 4.54 -12.86 0.05
C ILE A 74 5.51 -13.48 -0.94
N LEU A 75 6.33 -12.63 -1.55
CA LEU A 75 7.40 -13.06 -2.44
C LEU A 75 8.73 -13.00 -1.69
N ASP A 76 9.49 -14.07 -1.79
CA ASP A 76 10.83 -14.16 -1.23
C ASP A 76 11.74 -14.88 -2.22
N ASP A 77 12.86 -14.26 -2.56
CA ASP A 77 13.83 -14.77 -3.52
C ASP A 77 13.18 -15.19 -4.85
N GLY A 78 12.29 -14.36 -5.38
CA GLY A 78 11.62 -14.59 -6.66
C GLY A 78 10.57 -15.69 -6.64
N LYS A 79 10.20 -16.18 -5.46
CA LYS A 79 9.22 -17.28 -5.31
C LYS A 79 8.11 -16.86 -4.37
N VAL A 80 6.95 -17.49 -4.53
CA VAL A 80 5.85 -17.35 -3.58
C VAL A 80 6.24 -18.08 -2.29
N HIS A 81 6.37 -17.33 -1.21
CA HIS A 81 6.69 -17.87 0.11
C HIS A 81 5.44 -18.27 0.88
N ALA A 82 4.43 -17.38 0.91
CA ALA A 82 3.19 -17.61 1.65
C ALA A 82 2.03 -16.84 1.03
N VAL A 83 0.82 -17.32 1.25
CA VAL A 83 -0.42 -16.70 0.78
C VAL A 83 -1.44 -16.76 1.90
N GLY A 84 -2.16 -15.67 2.14
CA GLY A 84 -3.23 -15.62 3.12
C GLY A 84 -3.72 -14.21 3.37
N THR A 85 -4.61 -14.05 4.33
CA THR A 85 -5.03 -12.74 4.82
C THR A 85 -3.99 -12.19 5.80
N HIS A 86 -4.10 -10.89 6.11
CA HIS A 86 -3.25 -10.28 7.14
C HIS A 86 -3.30 -11.08 8.45
N LYS A 87 -4.49 -11.42 8.90
CA LYS A 87 -4.71 -12.15 10.15
C LYS A 87 -4.07 -13.54 10.12
N GLU A 88 -4.24 -14.27 9.03
CA GLU A 88 -3.66 -15.60 8.85
C GLU A 88 -2.13 -15.56 8.82
N LEU A 89 -1.56 -14.64 8.06
CA LEU A 89 -0.11 -14.51 7.92
C LEU A 89 0.53 -14.04 9.22
N LEU A 90 -0.12 -13.12 9.93
CA LEU A 90 0.39 -12.65 11.22
C LEU A 90 0.39 -13.76 12.27
N ALA A 91 -0.55 -14.70 12.19
CA ALA A 91 -0.62 -15.84 13.08
C ALA A 91 0.35 -16.97 12.74
N ASN A 92 0.65 -17.18 11.45
CA ASN A 92 1.29 -18.41 10.98
C ASN A 92 2.62 -18.23 10.25
N ASP A 93 2.94 -17.03 9.75
CA ASP A 93 4.13 -16.82 8.94
C ASP A 93 5.19 -15.99 9.65
N THR A 94 6.38 -16.56 9.85
CA THR A 94 7.48 -15.90 10.57
C THR A 94 8.03 -14.68 9.83
N ILE A 95 8.15 -14.76 8.51
CA ILE A 95 8.65 -13.64 7.70
C ILE A 95 7.69 -12.46 7.80
N TYR A 96 6.40 -12.72 7.66
CA TYR A 96 5.38 -11.68 7.77
C TYR A 96 5.38 -11.03 9.17
N GLN A 97 5.49 -11.83 10.22
CA GLN A 97 5.58 -11.36 11.60
C GLN A 97 6.79 -10.46 11.82
N GLU A 98 7.95 -10.84 11.29
CA GLU A 98 9.19 -10.06 11.40
C GLU A 98 9.07 -8.72 10.69
N ILE A 99 8.53 -8.70 9.47
CA ILE A 99 8.32 -7.48 8.71
C ILE A 99 7.34 -6.56 9.45
N TYR A 100 6.23 -7.11 9.93
CA TYR A 100 5.23 -6.36 10.68
C TYR A 100 5.83 -5.72 11.93
N ALA A 101 6.54 -6.49 12.73
CA ALA A 101 7.18 -6.01 13.95
C ALA A 101 8.22 -4.91 13.66
N SER A 102 8.99 -5.08 12.59
CA SER A 102 10.00 -4.09 12.18
C SER A 102 9.36 -2.77 11.77
N GLN A 103 8.28 -2.83 10.98
CA GLN A 103 7.60 -1.63 10.50
C GLN A 103 6.85 -0.90 11.62
N MET A 104 6.21 -1.63 12.53
CA MET A 104 5.50 -1.02 13.65
C MET A 104 6.46 -0.33 14.64
N LYS A 105 7.65 -0.88 14.87
CA LYS A 105 8.67 -0.23 15.71
C LYS A 105 9.17 1.08 15.11
N GLY A 106 9.28 1.14 13.79
CA GLY A 106 9.64 2.37 13.08
C GLY A 106 8.62 3.48 13.31
N ASP A 107 7.35 3.13 13.21
CA ASP A 107 6.25 4.09 13.41
C ASP A 107 6.19 4.62 14.85
N ASP A 108 6.44 3.75 15.85
CA ASP A 108 6.49 4.17 17.26
C ASP A 108 7.66 5.11 17.55
N ALA A 109 8.79 4.91 16.89
CA ALA A 109 9.96 5.78 17.06
C ALA A 109 9.71 7.18 16.49
N ASP A 110 9.04 7.27 15.35
CA ASP A 110 8.66 8.54 14.73
C ASP A 110 7.54 9.24 15.51
N GLY A 111 6.63 8.49 16.12
CA GLY A 111 5.54 9.02 16.92
C GLY A 111 5.99 9.65 18.24
N LYS A 112 7.05 9.15 18.85
CA LYS A 112 7.58 9.70 20.11
C LYS A 112 8.30 11.04 19.93
N GLY A 113 8.71 11.38 18.73
CA GLY A 113 9.33 12.67 18.43
C GLY A 113 8.35 13.83 18.37
N ILE A 114 7.06 13.55 18.27
CA ILE A 114 6.02 14.59 18.09
C ILE A 114 5.38 15.02 19.41
N GLN A 115 5.59 14.29 20.50
CA GLN A 115 4.99 14.59 21.80
C GLN A 115 5.82 15.54 22.67
N ARG A 116 6.75 16.23 22.13
CA ARG A 116 7.48 17.28 22.80
C ARG A 116 7.01 18.65 22.24
#